data_752d64538ac8b29dbceaddec967251db
#
_entry.id   752d64538ac8b29dbceaddec967251db
#
_cell.length_a   1.000
_cell.length_b   1.000
_cell.length_c   1.000
_cell.angle_alpha   90.00
_cell.angle_beta   90.00
_cell.angle_gamma   90.00
#
_symmetry.space_group_name_H-M   'P 1'
#
loop_
_entity.id
_entity.type
_entity.pdbx_description
1 polymer ?
#
loop_
_entity_poly.entity_id
_entity_poly.type
_entity_poly.pdbx_seq_one_letter_code
_entity_poly.pdbx_strand_id
1 'polypeptide(L)'
;RQRQMCIRDRWYTDAQELVDDPDVNAVYIATPPSSHATFAIMAMKAGKPVYVEKPLAVSYEECCRINRVSQQTGVPCFVAYYRRYLPYFAKVKELIRNGAIGRVLNVQIRFAVPPRDLDYNSRELPWRVQRDIAGGGYFYDLAPHQLDLLQEFFGPIIKAHGYCSNREGLYATEDNVSACFQSVSYTHLRAHETRG
;
A
#
# COMPACT_ATOMS: atom_id res chain seq x y z
N ARG A 1 26.64 -8.65 3.45
CA ARG A 1 26.84 -9.15 4.83
C ARG A 1 25.49 -9.55 5.37
N GLN A 2 25.17 -10.85 5.37
CA GLN A 2 24.03 -11.39 6.13
C GLN A 2 24.30 -11.10 7.61
N ARG A 3 23.38 -10.37 8.24
CA ARG A 3 23.34 -10.29 9.69
C ARG A 3 22.78 -11.60 10.19
N GLN A 4 23.60 -12.40 10.84
CA GLN A 4 23.11 -13.44 11.75
C GLN A 4 22.34 -12.72 12.88
N MET A 5 21.02 -12.66 12.79
CA MET A 5 20.20 -11.95 13.76
C MET A 5 19.56 -12.85 14.81
N CYS A 6 19.49 -14.16 14.60
CA CYS A 6 18.93 -15.10 15.57
C CYS A 6 19.64 -16.43 15.56
N ILE A 7 19.77 -17.04 16.75
CA ILE A 7 20.39 -18.36 16.97
C ILE A 7 19.49 -19.52 16.45
N ARG A 8 18.27 -19.21 15.96
CA ARG A 8 17.28 -20.18 15.47
C ARG A 8 16.70 -19.76 14.12
N ASP A 9 17.54 -19.35 13.17
CA ASP A 9 17.08 -19.01 11.83
C ASP A 9 16.69 -20.30 11.10
N ARG A 10 15.38 -20.49 10.95
CA ARG A 10 14.81 -21.47 10.03
C ARG A 10 14.43 -20.75 8.74
N TRP A 11 14.56 -21.43 7.65
CA TRP A 11 14.08 -20.95 6.34
C TRP A 11 13.31 -22.08 5.67
N TYR A 12 12.32 -21.69 4.89
CA TYR A 12 11.43 -22.59 4.18
C TYR A 12 11.45 -22.24 2.70
N THR A 13 11.37 -23.24 1.85
CA THR A 13 11.19 -23.06 0.40
C THR A 13 9.72 -23.02 0.01
N ASP A 14 8.86 -23.56 0.85
CA ASP A 14 7.42 -23.57 0.69
C ASP A 14 6.75 -22.73 1.79
N ALA A 15 5.87 -21.84 1.36
CA ALA A 15 5.10 -21.00 2.28
C ALA A 15 4.13 -21.80 3.16
N GLN A 16 3.66 -22.96 2.70
CA GLN A 16 2.80 -23.84 3.48
C GLN A 16 3.55 -24.40 4.68
N GLU A 17 4.79 -24.86 4.47
CA GLU A 17 5.65 -25.37 5.57
C GLU A 17 5.88 -24.29 6.64
N LEU A 18 6.06 -23.02 6.22
CA LEU A 18 6.21 -21.89 7.14
C LEU A 18 4.95 -21.66 7.98
N VAL A 19 3.77 -21.66 7.37
CA VAL A 19 2.52 -21.39 8.10
C VAL A 19 2.08 -22.58 8.96
N ASP A 20 2.50 -23.79 8.64
CA ASP A 20 2.21 -25.00 9.41
C ASP A 20 3.17 -25.19 10.61
N ASP A 21 4.30 -24.48 10.65
CA ASP A 21 5.23 -24.55 11.78
C ASP A 21 4.57 -23.98 13.05
N PRO A 22 4.45 -24.78 14.13
CA PRO A 22 3.84 -24.33 15.39
C PRO A 22 4.63 -23.22 16.11
N ASP A 23 5.92 -23.07 15.83
CA ASP A 23 6.76 -22.02 16.41
C ASP A 23 6.57 -20.66 15.71
N VAL A 24 5.91 -20.61 14.55
CA VAL A 24 5.58 -19.38 13.86
C VAL A 24 4.26 -18.82 14.43
N ASN A 25 4.32 -17.66 15.06
CA ASN A 25 3.15 -17.06 15.72
C ASN A 25 2.47 -15.96 14.90
N ALA A 26 3.15 -15.39 13.92
CA ALA A 26 2.64 -14.37 13.00
C ALA A 26 3.45 -14.38 11.71
N VAL A 27 2.84 -13.91 10.61
CA VAL A 27 3.49 -13.89 9.29
C VAL A 27 3.55 -12.45 8.77
N TYR A 28 4.76 -12.02 8.39
CA TYR A 28 4.97 -10.79 7.64
C TYR A 28 5.11 -11.09 6.15
N ILE A 29 4.24 -10.49 5.33
CA ILE A 29 4.21 -10.68 3.89
C ILE A 29 4.80 -9.45 3.22
N ALA A 30 6.00 -9.61 2.66
CA ALA A 30 6.77 -8.57 1.98
C ALA A 30 7.10 -8.92 0.53
N THR A 31 6.30 -9.78 -0.07
CA THR A 31 6.38 -10.20 -1.47
C THR A 31 5.81 -9.10 -2.40
N PRO A 32 5.87 -9.24 -3.72
CA PRO A 32 5.11 -8.37 -4.61
C PRO A 32 3.59 -8.52 -4.43
N PRO A 33 2.80 -7.45 -4.69
CA PRO A 33 1.36 -7.40 -4.39
C PRO A 33 0.52 -8.54 -4.97
N SER A 34 0.91 -9.09 -6.13
CA SER A 34 0.21 -10.21 -6.79
C SER A 34 0.11 -11.48 -5.94
N SER A 35 0.97 -11.65 -4.95
CA SER A 35 0.97 -12.82 -4.06
C SER A 35 0.41 -12.52 -2.65
N HIS A 36 0.13 -11.26 -2.33
CA HIS A 36 -0.33 -10.86 -1.01
C HIS A 36 -1.61 -11.60 -0.59
N ALA A 37 -2.62 -11.62 -1.47
CA ALA A 37 -3.89 -12.27 -1.17
C ALA A 37 -3.72 -13.78 -0.90
N THR A 38 -2.92 -14.45 -1.72
CA THR A 38 -2.65 -15.89 -1.56
C THR A 38 -2.04 -16.19 -0.20
N PHE A 39 -0.94 -15.52 0.14
CA PHE A 39 -0.21 -15.80 1.38
C PHE A 39 -0.95 -15.30 2.63
N ALA A 40 -1.65 -14.15 2.55
CA ALA A 40 -2.45 -13.67 3.67
C ALA A 40 -3.61 -14.63 4.00
N ILE A 41 -4.31 -15.11 2.99
CA ILE A 41 -5.41 -16.07 3.17
C ILE A 41 -4.88 -17.40 3.71
N MET A 42 -3.74 -17.89 3.18
CA MET A 42 -3.08 -19.11 3.65
C MET A 42 -2.76 -19.01 5.15
N ALA A 43 -2.06 -17.95 5.56
CA ALA A 43 -1.65 -17.74 6.95
C ALA A 43 -2.85 -17.58 7.89
N MET A 44 -3.88 -16.81 7.52
CA MET A 44 -5.08 -16.65 8.35
C MET A 44 -5.87 -17.94 8.49
N LYS A 45 -5.95 -18.79 7.46
CA LYS A 45 -6.57 -20.13 7.56
C LYS A 45 -5.80 -21.06 8.49
N ALA A 46 -4.48 -20.90 8.61
CA ALA A 46 -3.64 -21.59 9.57
C ALA A 46 -3.67 -20.95 11.00
N GLY A 47 -4.56 -19.97 11.23
CA GLY A 47 -4.69 -19.30 12.52
C GLY A 47 -3.59 -18.29 12.84
N LYS A 48 -2.76 -17.90 11.87
CA LYS A 48 -1.64 -17.00 12.06
C LYS A 48 -2.02 -15.55 11.72
N PRO A 49 -1.92 -14.59 12.66
CA PRO A 49 -2.02 -13.17 12.35
C PRO A 49 -1.05 -12.76 11.24
N VAL A 50 -1.50 -11.84 10.36
CA VAL A 50 -0.69 -11.40 9.24
C VAL A 50 -0.45 -9.89 9.25
N TYR A 51 0.75 -9.49 8.86
CA TYR A 51 1.13 -8.14 8.55
C TYR A 51 1.56 -8.08 7.09
N VAL A 52 0.81 -7.38 6.25
CA VAL A 52 0.96 -7.38 4.79
C VAL A 52 1.51 -6.04 4.32
N GLU A 53 2.52 -6.06 3.44
CA GLU A 53 2.98 -4.84 2.79
C GLU A 53 1.88 -4.16 1.96
N LYS A 54 2.04 -2.87 1.80
CA LYS A 54 1.15 -2.08 0.94
C LYS A 54 1.57 -2.18 -0.55
N PRO A 55 0.64 -2.08 -1.49
CA PRO A 55 -0.83 -2.12 -1.29
C PRO A 55 -1.26 -3.51 -0.79
N LEU A 56 -2.40 -3.59 -0.13
CA LEU A 56 -2.90 -4.86 0.45
C LEU A 56 -3.02 -5.97 -0.59
N ALA A 57 -3.43 -5.63 -1.81
CA ALA A 57 -3.53 -6.56 -2.94
C ALA A 57 -3.55 -5.79 -4.27
N VAL A 58 -3.57 -6.49 -5.39
CA VAL A 58 -3.59 -5.90 -6.74
C VAL A 58 -4.97 -5.39 -7.17
N SER A 59 -6.04 -5.75 -6.46
CA SER A 59 -7.41 -5.32 -6.78
C SER A 59 -8.28 -5.17 -5.53
N TYR A 60 -9.38 -4.44 -5.70
CA TYR A 60 -10.41 -4.30 -4.66
C TYR A 60 -11.06 -5.64 -4.29
N GLU A 61 -11.31 -6.49 -5.28
CA GLU A 61 -11.89 -7.82 -5.09
C GLU A 61 -10.99 -8.69 -4.22
N GLU A 62 -9.68 -8.62 -4.41
CA GLU A 62 -8.71 -9.33 -3.57
C GLU A 62 -8.70 -8.79 -2.15
N CYS A 63 -8.74 -7.48 -1.98
CA CYS A 63 -8.86 -6.86 -0.65
C CYS A 63 -10.14 -7.34 0.06
N CYS A 64 -11.26 -7.41 -0.64
CA CYS A 64 -12.52 -7.94 -0.10
C CYS A 64 -12.40 -9.42 0.29
N ARG A 65 -11.68 -10.24 -0.49
CA ARG A 65 -11.42 -11.65 -0.15
C ARG A 65 -10.61 -11.77 1.13
N ILE A 66 -9.52 -11.00 1.26
CA ILE A 66 -8.68 -10.99 2.46
C ILE A 66 -9.52 -10.60 3.70
N ASN A 67 -10.29 -9.51 3.62
CA ASN A 67 -11.15 -9.07 4.72
C ASN A 67 -12.19 -10.11 5.11
N ARG A 68 -12.82 -10.77 4.13
CA ARG A 68 -13.78 -11.83 4.38
C ARG A 68 -13.16 -13.00 5.14
N VAL A 69 -11.97 -13.44 4.75
CA VAL A 69 -11.28 -14.54 5.44
C VAL A 69 -10.88 -14.13 6.84
N SER A 70 -10.37 -12.91 7.05
CA SER A 70 -10.06 -12.39 8.38
C SER A 70 -11.29 -12.41 9.30
N GLN A 71 -12.46 -11.99 8.79
CA GLN A 71 -13.72 -12.04 9.53
C GLN A 71 -14.19 -13.47 9.82
N GLN A 72 -14.06 -14.37 8.85
CA GLN A 72 -14.50 -15.78 9.00
C GLN A 72 -13.63 -16.57 9.97
N THR A 73 -12.32 -16.32 9.97
CA THR A 73 -11.38 -17.02 10.84
C THR A 73 -11.20 -16.36 12.21
N GLY A 74 -11.61 -15.09 12.35
CA GLY A 74 -11.30 -14.26 13.52
C GLY A 74 -9.83 -13.88 13.65
N VAL A 75 -9.00 -14.19 12.63
CA VAL A 75 -7.57 -13.91 12.63
C VAL A 75 -7.30 -12.52 12.06
N PRO A 76 -6.58 -11.64 12.78
CA PRO A 76 -6.36 -10.27 12.37
C PRO A 76 -5.41 -10.19 11.16
N CYS A 77 -5.72 -9.25 10.26
CA CYS A 77 -4.87 -8.86 9.13
C CYS A 77 -4.56 -7.36 9.24
N PHE A 78 -3.27 -7.02 9.27
CA PHE A 78 -2.78 -5.65 9.33
C PHE A 78 -2.09 -5.28 8.02
N VAL A 79 -2.28 -4.04 7.56
CA VAL A 79 -1.59 -3.50 6.38
C VAL A 79 -0.49 -2.55 6.83
N ALA A 80 0.65 -2.59 6.15
CA ALA A 80 1.86 -1.83 6.51
C ALA A 80 1.75 -0.31 6.22
N TYR A 81 0.72 0.34 6.75
CA TYR A 81 0.57 1.79 6.71
C TYR A 81 1.32 2.46 7.87
N TYR A 82 2.59 2.13 8.04
CA TYR A 82 3.44 2.54 9.15
C TYR A 82 3.58 4.07 9.30
N ARG A 83 3.35 4.85 8.22
CA ARG A 83 3.49 6.30 8.23
C ARG A 83 2.59 6.99 9.24
N ARG A 84 1.42 6.42 9.57
CA ARG A 84 0.51 6.94 10.59
C ARG A 84 1.19 7.15 11.95
N TYR A 85 2.18 6.32 12.27
CA TYR A 85 2.86 6.30 13.56
C TYR A 85 4.21 7.02 13.56
N LEU A 86 4.65 7.55 12.43
CA LEU A 86 5.87 8.34 12.39
C LEU A 86 5.66 9.68 13.12
N PRO A 87 6.59 10.12 13.98
CA PRO A 87 6.39 11.26 14.88
C PRO A 87 5.94 12.55 14.17
N TYR A 88 6.47 12.80 12.98
CA TYR A 88 6.11 14.01 12.23
C TYR A 88 4.68 13.95 11.66
N PHE A 89 4.17 12.80 11.24
CA PHE A 89 2.77 12.67 10.82
C PHE A 89 1.82 12.67 12.02
N ALA A 90 2.22 12.07 13.14
CA ALA A 90 1.47 12.17 14.40
C ALA A 90 1.36 13.64 14.84
N LYS A 91 2.44 14.43 14.70
CA LYS A 91 2.44 15.88 15.00
C LYS A 91 1.53 16.66 14.05
N VAL A 92 1.54 16.36 12.76
CA VAL A 92 0.60 16.98 11.79
C VAL A 92 -0.84 16.71 12.19
N LYS A 93 -1.17 15.46 12.55
CA LYS A 93 -2.50 15.07 13.02
C LYS A 93 -2.92 15.86 14.27
N GLU A 94 -2.02 15.97 15.24
CA GLU A 94 -2.23 16.77 16.47
C GLU A 94 -2.54 18.23 16.13
N LEU A 95 -1.72 18.88 15.30
CA LEU A 95 -1.90 20.30 14.92
C LEU A 95 -3.24 20.54 14.20
N ILE A 96 -3.65 19.62 13.32
CA ILE A 96 -4.96 19.69 12.65
C ILE A 96 -6.09 19.57 13.69
N ARG A 97 -6.03 18.56 14.57
CA ARG A 97 -7.08 18.29 15.57
C ARG A 97 -7.23 19.39 16.59
N ASN A 98 -6.13 20.02 16.99
CA ASN A 98 -6.14 21.13 17.96
C ASN A 98 -6.48 22.48 17.34
N GLY A 99 -6.75 22.54 16.03
CA GLY A 99 -7.07 23.76 15.31
C GLY A 99 -5.90 24.75 15.19
N ALA A 100 -4.66 24.32 15.42
CA ALA A 100 -3.48 25.19 15.40
C ALA A 100 -3.24 25.89 14.06
N ILE A 101 -3.72 25.31 12.96
CA ILE A 101 -3.67 25.86 11.60
C ILE A 101 -5.06 26.31 11.10
N GLY A 102 -6.05 26.38 11.99
CA GLY A 102 -7.45 26.63 11.63
C GLY A 102 -8.09 25.49 10.87
N ARG A 103 -9.24 25.78 10.20
CA ARG A 103 -9.96 24.79 9.41
C ARG A 103 -9.24 24.52 8.08
N VAL A 104 -8.85 23.30 7.85
CA VAL A 104 -8.26 22.88 6.57
C VAL A 104 -9.37 22.75 5.52
N LEU A 105 -9.30 23.56 4.48
CA LEU A 105 -10.29 23.59 3.39
C LEU A 105 -9.85 22.74 2.20
N ASN A 106 -8.55 22.70 1.94
CA ASN A 106 -7.99 22.00 0.80
C ASN A 106 -6.60 21.43 1.16
N VAL A 107 -6.30 20.27 0.61
CA VAL A 107 -4.95 19.67 0.65
C VAL A 107 -4.55 19.32 -0.78
N GLN A 108 -3.36 19.74 -1.17
CA GLN A 108 -2.79 19.40 -2.47
C GLN A 108 -1.50 18.63 -2.27
N ILE A 109 -1.41 17.47 -2.91
CA ILE A 109 -0.20 16.66 -3.00
C ILE A 109 0.25 16.69 -4.46
N ARG A 110 1.49 17.09 -4.68
CA ARG A 110 2.13 17.01 -5.99
C ARG A 110 3.40 16.19 -5.85
N PHE A 111 3.52 15.19 -6.70
CA PHE A 111 4.70 14.36 -6.80
C PHE A 111 5.09 14.22 -8.27
N ALA A 112 6.24 14.71 -8.62
CA ALA A 112 6.76 14.66 -9.98
C ALA A 112 8.24 14.30 -9.91
N VAL A 113 8.62 13.20 -10.55
CA VAL A 113 9.99 12.70 -10.61
C VAL A 113 10.27 12.16 -12.00
N PRO A 114 11.52 12.23 -12.48
CA PRO A 114 11.89 11.61 -13.74
C PRO A 114 11.77 10.07 -13.65
N PRO A 115 11.66 9.40 -14.81
CA PRO A 115 11.79 7.95 -14.88
C PRO A 115 13.12 7.49 -14.27
N ARG A 116 13.13 6.28 -13.71
CA ARG A 116 14.35 5.65 -13.22
C ARG A 116 15.10 4.99 -14.37
N ASP A 117 16.40 4.77 -14.23
CA ASP A 117 17.22 4.09 -15.26
C ASP A 117 16.62 2.73 -15.64
N LEU A 118 16.07 1.99 -14.67
CA LEU A 118 15.41 0.70 -14.90
C LEU A 118 14.13 0.80 -15.74
N ASP A 119 13.46 1.95 -15.74
CA ASP A 119 12.21 2.15 -16.49
C ASP A 119 12.48 2.21 -18.02
N TYR A 120 13.72 2.49 -18.44
CA TYR A 120 14.15 2.48 -19.85
C TYR A 120 14.53 1.09 -20.35
N ASN A 121 14.65 0.10 -19.47
CA ASN A 121 14.99 -1.26 -19.88
C ASN A 121 13.71 -2.07 -20.22
N SER A 122 13.27 -1.96 -21.47
CA SER A 122 12.06 -2.65 -21.96
C SER A 122 12.11 -4.19 -21.87
N ARG A 123 13.32 -4.78 -21.72
CA ARG A 123 13.47 -6.24 -21.57
C ARG A 123 13.27 -6.72 -20.14
N GLU A 124 13.50 -5.86 -19.15
CA GLU A 124 13.45 -6.19 -17.74
C GLU A 124 12.87 -5.03 -16.93
N LEU A 125 11.61 -4.75 -17.17
CA LEU A 125 10.90 -3.68 -16.45
C LEU A 125 10.77 -4.00 -14.96
N PRO A 126 10.87 -3.00 -14.09
CA PRO A 126 10.60 -3.18 -12.67
C PRO A 126 9.19 -3.76 -12.44
N TRP A 127 9.04 -4.68 -11.51
CA TRP A 127 7.74 -5.28 -11.19
C TRP A 127 6.67 -4.23 -10.82
N ARG A 128 7.09 -3.06 -10.31
CA ARG A 128 6.23 -1.94 -9.91
C ARG A 128 5.46 -1.29 -11.05
N VAL A 129 5.87 -1.51 -12.28
CA VAL A 129 5.17 -1.01 -13.48
C VAL A 129 4.55 -2.15 -14.31
N GLN A 130 4.60 -3.37 -13.79
CA GLN A 130 3.94 -4.52 -14.38
C GLN A 130 2.57 -4.71 -13.74
N ARG A 131 1.50 -4.48 -14.50
CA ARG A 131 0.11 -4.49 -14.00
C ARG A 131 -0.25 -5.78 -13.28
N ASP A 132 0.14 -6.91 -13.81
CA ASP A 132 -0.20 -8.23 -13.26
C ASP A 132 0.48 -8.50 -11.91
N ILE A 133 1.58 -7.79 -11.61
CA ILE A 133 2.35 -7.95 -10.38
C ILE A 133 2.01 -6.87 -9.37
N ALA A 134 1.91 -5.62 -9.82
CA ALA A 134 1.73 -4.46 -8.95
C ALA A 134 0.28 -3.96 -8.85
N GLY A 135 -0.59 -4.35 -9.80
CA GLY A 135 -1.96 -3.84 -9.92
C GLY A 135 -2.09 -2.56 -10.75
N GLY A 136 -1.02 -1.79 -10.90
CA GLY A 136 -0.95 -0.53 -11.64
C GLY A 136 0.48 -0.04 -11.78
N GLY A 137 0.67 1.26 -12.07
CA GLY A 137 1.96 1.91 -12.14
C GLY A 137 2.47 2.43 -10.78
N TYR A 138 3.37 3.38 -10.85
CA TYR A 138 3.97 3.96 -9.64
C TYR A 138 2.97 4.67 -8.73
N PHE A 139 1.88 5.22 -9.28
CA PHE A 139 0.81 5.76 -8.46
C PHE A 139 0.23 4.70 -7.52
N TYR A 140 0.06 3.48 -8.01
CA TYR A 140 -0.45 2.35 -7.23
C TYR A 140 0.51 1.91 -6.10
N ASP A 141 1.82 2.10 -6.30
CA ASP A 141 2.83 1.83 -5.26
C ASP A 141 2.91 2.96 -4.22
N LEU A 142 2.82 4.24 -4.63
CA LEU A 142 3.13 5.40 -3.79
C LEU A 142 1.91 6.05 -3.15
N ALA A 143 0.81 6.19 -3.90
CA ALA A 143 -0.40 6.88 -3.44
C ALA A 143 -1.10 6.22 -2.24
N PRO A 144 -1.06 4.89 -2.03
CA PRO A 144 -1.68 4.27 -0.85
C PRO A 144 -1.24 4.88 0.48
N HIS A 145 0.03 5.25 0.62
CA HIS A 145 0.52 5.92 1.83
C HIS A 145 -0.06 7.32 2.02
N GLN A 146 -0.19 8.10 0.94
CA GLN A 146 -0.78 9.43 1.01
C GLN A 146 -2.28 9.36 1.27
N LEU A 147 -2.98 8.49 0.55
CA LEU A 147 -4.43 8.31 0.74
C LEU A 147 -4.77 7.80 2.13
N ASP A 148 -3.95 6.93 2.68
CA ASP A 148 -4.07 6.45 4.04
C ASP A 148 -3.92 7.58 5.07
N LEU A 149 -2.90 8.43 4.93
CA LEU A 149 -2.70 9.60 5.79
C LEU A 149 -3.82 10.63 5.65
N LEU A 150 -4.31 10.87 4.43
CA LEU A 150 -5.44 11.78 4.21
C LEU A 150 -6.70 11.27 4.91
N GLN A 151 -6.98 9.99 4.87
CA GLN A 151 -8.09 9.38 5.60
C GLN A 151 -7.88 9.43 7.12
N GLU A 152 -6.66 9.26 7.59
CA GLU A 152 -6.30 9.37 9.00
C GLU A 152 -6.50 10.81 9.55
N PHE A 153 -6.26 11.83 8.73
CA PHE A 153 -6.37 13.24 9.12
C PHE A 153 -7.79 13.79 8.95
N PHE A 154 -8.50 13.39 7.91
CA PHE A 154 -9.74 14.03 7.46
C PHE A 154 -10.94 13.07 7.43
N GLY A 155 -10.76 11.83 7.82
CA GLY A 155 -11.78 10.79 7.77
C GLY A 155 -11.92 10.16 6.37
N PRO A 156 -12.85 9.21 6.22
CA PRO A 156 -13.03 8.45 4.99
C PRO A 156 -13.22 9.31 3.74
N ILE A 157 -12.65 8.86 2.65
CA ILE A 157 -12.91 9.43 1.31
C ILE A 157 -14.28 8.94 0.86
N ILE A 158 -15.19 9.89 0.53
CA ILE A 158 -16.59 9.61 0.14
C ILE A 158 -16.84 9.83 -1.34
N LYS A 159 -15.98 10.60 -2.03
CA LYS A 159 -16.02 10.78 -3.48
C LYS A 159 -14.61 10.82 -4.03
N ALA A 160 -14.44 10.24 -5.19
CA ALA A 160 -13.20 10.27 -5.96
C ALA A 160 -13.51 10.55 -7.43
N HIS A 161 -12.71 11.39 -8.07
CA HIS A 161 -12.77 11.67 -9.49
C HIS A 161 -11.34 11.93 -10.00
N GLY A 162 -11.02 11.42 -11.17
CA GLY A 162 -9.71 11.63 -11.76
C GLY A 162 -9.55 10.92 -13.08
N TYR A 163 -8.39 11.08 -13.66
CA TYR A 163 -7.98 10.34 -14.83
C TYR A 163 -6.50 9.98 -14.75
N CYS A 164 -6.12 8.96 -15.51
CA CYS A 164 -4.74 8.56 -15.69
C CYS A 164 -4.41 8.46 -17.17
N SER A 165 -3.15 8.60 -17.49
CA SER A 165 -2.63 8.44 -18.84
C SER A 165 -1.23 7.85 -18.80
N ASN A 166 -0.79 7.31 -19.93
CA ASN A 166 0.59 6.95 -20.19
C ASN A 166 1.09 7.86 -21.30
N ARG A 167 2.03 8.75 -20.99
CA ARG A 167 2.52 9.77 -21.91
C ARG A 167 3.88 9.44 -22.49
N GLU A 168 4.78 8.89 -21.68
CA GLU A 168 6.13 8.57 -22.10
C GLU A 168 6.23 7.20 -22.81
N GLY A 169 5.27 6.29 -22.53
CA GLY A 169 5.22 4.98 -23.17
C GLY A 169 6.36 4.03 -22.82
N LEU A 170 7.06 4.28 -21.72
CA LEU A 170 8.18 3.44 -21.28
C LEU A 170 7.72 2.07 -20.80
N TYR A 171 6.50 1.98 -20.28
CA TYR A 171 5.85 0.76 -19.80
C TYR A 171 4.33 0.85 -20.03
N ALA A 172 3.59 -0.24 -19.82
CA ALA A 172 2.17 -0.30 -20.17
C ALA A 172 1.22 0.33 -19.13
N THR A 173 1.67 0.56 -17.90
CA THR A 173 0.85 1.19 -16.85
C THR A 173 0.89 2.71 -16.91
N GLU A 174 0.05 3.37 -16.10
CA GLU A 174 -0.01 4.82 -16.03
C GLU A 174 1.30 5.44 -15.49
N ASP A 175 1.73 6.54 -16.09
CA ASP A 175 2.86 7.38 -15.67
C ASP A 175 2.43 8.79 -15.22
N ASN A 176 1.16 9.12 -15.47
CA ASN A 176 0.57 10.40 -15.10
C ASN A 176 -0.84 10.17 -14.52
N VAL A 177 -1.05 10.63 -13.29
CA VAL A 177 -2.34 10.56 -12.60
C VAL A 177 -2.71 11.90 -12.01
N SER A 178 -3.95 12.31 -12.21
CA SER A 178 -4.55 13.47 -11.56
C SER A 178 -5.88 13.06 -10.92
N ALA A 179 -6.01 13.26 -9.61
CA ALA A 179 -7.19 12.83 -8.89
C ALA A 179 -7.63 13.87 -7.85
N CYS A 180 -8.96 13.99 -7.68
CA CYS A 180 -9.61 14.80 -6.67
C CYS A 180 -10.45 13.90 -5.79
N PHE A 181 -10.42 14.16 -4.48
CA PHE A 181 -11.16 13.39 -3.49
C PHE A 181 -11.95 14.33 -2.59
N GLN A 182 -13.03 13.86 -2.03
CA GLN A 182 -13.77 14.53 -0.97
C GLN A 182 -13.81 13.62 0.24
N SER A 183 -13.39 14.15 1.39
CA SER A 183 -13.51 13.46 2.68
C SER A 183 -14.84 13.79 3.38
N VAL A 184 -15.19 13.02 4.41
CA VAL A 184 -16.37 13.29 5.25
C VAL A 184 -16.30 14.63 5.97
N SER A 185 -15.11 15.18 6.23
CA SER A 185 -14.92 16.52 6.80
C SER A 185 -15.16 17.65 5.80
N TYR A 186 -15.59 17.35 4.58
CA TYR A 186 -15.72 18.28 3.44
C TYR A 186 -14.40 18.93 3.00
N THR A 187 -13.26 18.41 3.46
CA THR A 187 -11.95 18.85 2.97
C THR A 187 -11.72 18.31 1.56
N HIS A 188 -11.41 19.20 0.62
CA HIS A 188 -11.06 18.82 -0.75
C HIS A 188 -9.59 18.39 -0.81
N LEU A 189 -9.34 17.18 -1.26
CA LEU A 189 -8.03 16.57 -1.39
C LEU A 189 -7.70 16.42 -2.87
N ARG A 190 -6.50 16.82 -3.28
CA ARG A 190 -6.01 16.66 -4.66
C ARG A 190 -4.69 15.94 -4.64
N ALA A 191 -4.56 14.90 -5.45
CA ALA A 191 -3.31 14.23 -5.71
C ALA A 191 -2.96 14.34 -7.20
N HIS A 192 -1.72 14.63 -7.47
CA HIS A 192 -1.19 14.71 -8.82
C HIS A 192 0.18 14.05 -8.83
N GLU A 193 0.33 13.02 -9.63
CA GLU A 193 1.59 12.32 -9.83
C GLU A 193 1.92 12.27 -11.31
N THR A 194 3.15 12.62 -11.62
CA THR A 194 3.71 12.58 -12.99
C THR A 194 5.12 12.02 -12.93
N ARG A 195 5.41 11.10 -13.83
CA ARG A 195 6.76 10.65 -14.16
C ARG A 195 6.97 10.88 -15.65
N GLY A 196 7.80 11.85 -15.97
CA GLY A 196 8.15 12.23 -17.31
C GLY A 196 9.25 13.29 -17.30
#